data_6a248ee288420f7c529bc9a3ff5917da
#
_entry.id   6a248ee288420f7c529bc9a3ff5917da
#
_cell.length_a   1.000
_cell.length_b   1.000
_cell.length_c   1.000
_cell.angle_alpha   90.00
_cell.angle_beta   90.00
_cell.angle_gamma   90.00
#
_symmetry.space_group_name_H-M   'P 1'
#
loop_
_entity.id
_entity.type
_entity.pdbx_description
1 polymer ?
#
loop_
_entity_poly.entity_id
_entity_poly.type
_entity_poly.pdbx_seq_one_letter_code
_entity_poly.pdbx_strand_id
1 'polypeptide(L)'
;FSNTGFALIYNDDLYKKKIVSKKLENRDLLIFQKNLKKGTKVRITNVLNKKTVIAKVGSNSKYPLFNNSVVSIRISKELELDIDEPYVEIVEILNNSMFVAKKAKTFDEEKNVANKAPIDSISVNDLNAKKNKKKKISKTANFNYIIKIADFYFIDSAKSMIQKIKKETSLNKNKILLKKISNTQYRVILGPFLNKKSLQKAFNDINILNFENIEIIKNAKNS
;
A
#
# COMPACT_ATOMS: atom_id res chain seq x y z
N PHE A 1 10.62 8.03 6.59
CA PHE A 1 10.42 6.91 5.66
C PHE A 1 8.96 6.82 5.23
N SER A 2 8.72 6.70 3.93
CA SER A 2 7.40 6.38 3.34
C SER A 2 7.61 5.39 2.21
N ASN A 3 6.76 4.37 2.13
CA ASN A 3 6.82 3.36 1.08
C ASN A 3 5.41 2.82 0.79
N THR A 4 5.05 2.75 -0.49
CA THR A 4 3.78 2.23 -0.96
C THR A 4 3.99 0.98 -1.82
N GLY A 5 3.22 -0.07 -1.59
CA GLY A 5 3.36 -1.33 -2.33
C GLY A 5 2.44 -2.43 -1.81
N PHE A 6 2.65 -3.64 -2.32
CA PHE A 6 1.88 -4.80 -1.92
C PHE A 6 2.42 -5.39 -0.61
N ALA A 7 1.57 -5.51 0.40
CA ALA A 7 1.88 -6.26 1.60
C ALA A 7 1.75 -7.77 1.37
N LEU A 8 2.53 -8.55 2.12
CA LEU A 8 2.37 -9.99 2.22
C LEU A 8 1.65 -10.30 3.55
N ILE A 9 0.44 -10.82 3.49
CA ILE A 9 -0.29 -11.22 4.68
C ILE A 9 0.33 -12.51 5.20
N TYR A 10 0.85 -12.47 6.44
CA TYR A 10 1.56 -13.59 7.05
C TYR A 10 0.63 -14.77 7.33
N ASN A 11 1.11 -15.97 7.04
CA ASN A 11 0.61 -17.23 7.57
C ASN A 11 1.80 -18.17 7.86
N ASP A 12 1.58 -19.20 8.65
CA ASP A 12 2.66 -20.10 9.08
C ASP A 12 3.26 -20.91 7.92
N ASP A 13 2.53 -21.13 6.84
CA ASP A 13 3.05 -21.82 5.66
C ASP A 13 4.12 -21.01 4.92
N LEU A 14 4.05 -19.68 4.96
CA LEU A 14 5.10 -18.82 4.41
C LEU A 14 6.43 -19.02 5.15
N TYR A 15 6.39 -19.23 6.45
CA TYR A 15 7.58 -19.55 7.24
C TYR A 15 8.06 -20.98 6.97
N LYS A 16 7.15 -21.97 6.99
CA LYS A 16 7.50 -23.39 6.69
C LYS A 16 8.15 -23.54 5.30
N LYS A 17 7.63 -22.82 4.30
CA LYS A 17 8.15 -22.79 2.93
C LYS A 17 9.38 -21.89 2.76
N LYS A 18 9.90 -21.30 3.83
CA LYS A 18 11.05 -20.37 3.82
C LYS A 18 10.87 -19.13 2.92
N ILE A 19 9.63 -18.77 2.58
CA ILE A 19 9.30 -17.54 1.84
C ILE A 19 9.51 -16.33 2.73
N VAL A 20 9.20 -16.47 4.03
CA VAL A 20 9.51 -15.51 5.09
C VAL A 20 10.47 -16.17 6.05
N SER A 21 11.59 -15.52 6.38
CA SER A 21 12.67 -16.14 7.15
C SER A 21 12.42 -16.22 8.66
N LYS A 22 11.42 -15.50 9.18
CA LYS A 22 11.07 -15.49 10.61
C LYS A 22 9.57 -15.60 10.81
N LYS A 23 9.16 -16.15 11.97
CA LYS A 23 7.76 -16.15 12.38
C LYS A 23 7.32 -14.75 12.77
N LEU A 24 6.09 -14.39 12.41
CA LEU A 24 5.43 -13.17 12.83
C LEU A 24 4.24 -13.52 13.75
N GLU A 25 4.13 -12.85 14.89
CA GLU A 25 3.00 -13.04 15.78
C GLU A 25 1.71 -12.45 15.15
N ASN A 26 0.75 -13.32 14.87
CA ASN A 26 -0.46 -12.96 14.14
C ASN A 26 -1.48 -12.17 14.96
N ARG A 27 -1.39 -12.20 16.30
CA ARG A 27 -2.29 -11.50 17.21
C ARG A 27 -1.87 -10.06 17.47
N ASP A 28 -0.62 -9.71 17.14
CA ASP A 28 -0.03 -8.41 17.41
C ASP A 28 -0.10 -7.48 16.20
N LEU A 29 -0.02 -6.18 16.46
CA LEU A 29 0.14 -5.16 15.42
C LEU A 29 1.62 -5.04 15.03
N LEU A 30 2.14 -6.12 14.43
CA LEU A 30 3.54 -6.24 14.01
C LEU A 30 3.66 -6.39 12.50
N ILE A 31 4.75 -5.82 11.96
CA ILE A 31 5.15 -6.00 10.56
C ILE A 31 6.63 -6.35 10.46
N PHE A 32 7.01 -6.96 9.35
CA PHE A 32 8.39 -6.95 8.88
C PHE A 32 8.55 -5.90 7.77
N GLN A 33 9.56 -5.06 7.92
CA GLN A 33 9.93 -4.03 6.94
C GLN A 33 11.46 -3.91 6.91
N LYS A 34 12.04 -4.05 5.69
CA LYS A 34 13.50 -4.19 5.51
C LYS A 34 14.30 -2.94 5.85
N ASN A 35 13.71 -1.76 5.60
CA ASN A 35 14.40 -0.48 5.66
C ASN A 35 14.20 0.25 7.01
N LEU A 36 13.47 -0.36 7.93
CA LEU A 36 13.19 0.21 9.25
C LEU A 36 13.77 -0.65 10.37
N LYS A 37 14.21 0.00 11.43
CA LYS A 37 14.75 -0.66 12.63
C LYS A 37 13.63 -1.33 13.42
N LYS A 38 13.95 -2.44 14.10
CA LYS A 38 13.05 -3.09 15.06
C LYS A 38 12.57 -2.08 16.11
N GLY A 39 11.26 -2.11 16.40
CA GLY A 39 10.62 -1.22 17.37
C GLY A 39 10.13 0.11 16.79
N THR A 40 10.51 0.47 15.55
CA THR A 40 9.98 1.65 14.87
C THR A 40 8.46 1.61 14.81
N LYS A 41 7.79 2.69 15.20
CA LYS A 41 6.35 2.85 15.01
C LYS A 41 6.05 3.31 13.59
N VAL A 42 5.06 2.71 12.98
CA VAL A 42 4.63 3.03 11.63
C VAL A 42 3.11 3.17 11.55
N ARG A 43 2.64 4.09 10.73
CA ARG A 43 1.26 4.15 10.30
C ARG A 43 1.14 3.39 8.98
N ILE A 44 0.23 2.43 8.95
CA ILE A 44 -0.09 1.65 7.74
C ILE A 44 -1.47 2.07 7.28
N THR A 45 -1.58 2.42 6.02
CA THR A 45 -2.84 2.84 5.38
C THR A 45 -3.17 1.87 4.25
N ASN A 46 -4.36 1.28 4.27
CA ASN A 46 -4.90 0.62 3.09
C ASN A 46 -5.28 1.69 2.06
N VAL A 47 -4.56 1.74 0.94
CA VAL A 47 -4.74 2.78 -0.09
C VAL A 47 -6.11 2.73 -0.74
N LEU A 48 -6.78 1.56 -0.74
CA LEU A 48 -8.07 1.34 -1.41
C LEU A 48 -9.27 1.84 -0.60
N ASN A 49 -9.27 1.60 0.71
CA ASN A 49 -10.39 1.95 1.60
C ASN A 49 -10.04 3.04 2.63
N LYS A 50 -8.79 3.52 2.65
CA LYS A 50 -8.27 4.57 3.54
C LYS A 50 -8.23 4.22 5.03
N LYS A 51 -8.50 2.97 5.41
CA LYS A 51 -8.33 2.54 6.79
C LYS A 51 -6.86 2.57 7.20
N THR A 52 -6.62 2.95 8.45
CA THR A 52 -5.27 3.08 9.00
C THR A 52 -5.11 2.33 10.30
N VAL A 53 -3.90 1.84 10.56
CA VAL A 53 -3.51 1.25 11.84
C VAL A 53 -2.09 1.68 12.20
N ILE A 54 -1.82 1.82 13.50
CA ILE A 54 -0.45 2.03 14.00
C ILE A 54 0.11 0.66 14.42
N ALA A 55 1.26 0.31 13.86
CA ALA A 55 1.95 -0.93 14.12
C ALA A 55 3.40 -0.69 14.53
N LYS A 56 4.09 -1.76 14.98
CA LYS A 56 5.52 -1.74 15.25
C LYS A 56 6.26 -2.64 14.26
N VAL A 57 7.45 -2.21 13.91
CA VAL A 57 8.38 -3.06 13.13
C VAL A 57 8.95 -4.14 14.04
N GLY A 58 8.77 -5.39 13.66
CA GLY A 58 9.34 -6.55 14.34
C GLY A 58 10.83 -6.76 14.03
N SER A 59 11.29 -7.99 14.15
CA SER A 59 12.65 -8.35 13.79
C SER A 59 12.87 -8.28 12.28
N ASN A 60 14.11 -8.00 11.85
CA ASN A 60 14.44 -8.07 10.43
C ASN A 60 14.20 -9.48 9.89
N SER A 61 13.50 -9.59 8.76
CA SER A 61 13.15 -10.85 8.09
C SER A 61 13.34 -10.71 6.58
N LYS A 62 13.77 -11.79 5.94
CA LYS A 62 13.80 -11.88 4.47
C LYS A 62 12.40 -12.27 3.98
N TYR A 63 11.94 -11.65 2.90
CA TYR A 63 10.69 -11.91 2.20
C TYR A 63 10.80 -11.44 0.74
N PRO A 64 9.88 -11.82 -0.18
CA PRO A 64 9.97 -11.48 -1.59
C PRO A 64 10.07 -9.98 -1.84
N LEU A 65 10.89 -9.57 -2.81
CA LEU A 65 11.14 -8.17 -3.14
C LEU A 65 9.90 -7.45 -3.70
N PHE A 66 8.99 -8.20 -4.30
CA PHE A 66 7.69 -7.69 -4.77
C PHE A 66 6.87 -7.06 -3.64
N ASN A 67 7.03 -7.56 -2.42
CA ASN A 67 6.29 -7.08 -1.26
C ASN A 67 7.06 -5.97 -0.54
N ASN A 68 6.37 -4.90 -0.17
CA ASN A 68 6.96 -3.81 0.62
C ASN A 68 7.07 -4.18 2.12
N SER A 69 6.25 -5.10 2.58
CA SER A 69 6.21 -5.54 3.98
C SER A 69 5.55 -6.90 4.13
N VAL A 70 5.73 -7.51 5.30
CA VAL A 70 4.91 -8.64 5.77
C VAL A 70 4.07 -8.12 6.94
N VAL A 71 2.76 -8.30 6.89
CA VAL A 71 1.81 -7.83 7.91
C VAL A 71 1.16 -9.00 8.64
N SER A 72 0.88 -8.85 9.94
CA SER A 72 0.14 -9.85 10.72
C SER A 72 -1.31 -10.00 10.24
N ILE A 73 -1.93 -11.13 10.56
CA ILE A 73 -3.36 -11.36 10.26
C ILE A 73 -4.23 -10.30 10.94
N ARG A 74 -3.86 -9.85 12.14
CA ARG A 74 -4.58 -8.79 12.87
C ARG A 74 -4.58 -7.49 12.06
N ILE A 75 -3.43 -7.04 11.57
CA ILE A 75 -3.34 -5.83 10.73
C ILE A 75 -4.18 -5.98 9.47
N SER A 76 -4.12 -7.14 8.81
CA SER A 76 -4.92 -7.41 7.62
C SER A 76 -6.42 -7.27 7.88
N LYS A 77 -6.89 -7.75 9.03
CA LYS A 77 -8.31 -7.65 9.44
C LYS A 77 -8.71 -6.22 9.77
N GLU A 78 -7.88 -5.49 10.56
CA GLU A 78 -8.18 -4.11 10.96
C GLU A 78 -8.20 -3.15 9.76
N LEU A 79 -7.32 -3.38 8.79
CA LEU A 79 -7.27 -2.61 7.54
C LEU A 79 -8.27 -3.11 6.49
N GLU A 80 -8.98 -4.23 6.71
CA GLU A 80 -9.81 -4.90 5.71
C GLU A 80 -9.07 -5.06 4.38
N LEU A 81 -7.85 -5.62 4.45
CA LEU A 81 -7.05 -5.85 3.25
C LEU A 81 -7.67 -6.94 2.40
N ASP A 82 -7.83 -6.66 1.11
CA ASP A 82 -8.16 -7.69 0.13
C ASP A 82 -6.92 -8.58 -0.09
N ILE A 83 -7.12 -9.90 -0.09
CA ILE A 83 -6.05 -10.89 -0.31
C ILE A 83 -5.45 -10.77 -1.71
N ASP A 84 -6.28 -10.42 -2.68
CA ASP A 84 -5.85 -10.27 -4.07
C ASP A 84 -5.21 -8.90 -4.34
N GLU A 85 -5.58 -7.87 -3.57
CA GLU A 85 -5.07 -6.51 -3.74
C GLU A 85 -4.66 -5.87 -2.39
N PRO A 86 -3.72 -6.46 -1.61
CA PRO A 86 -3.28 -5.92 -0.32
C PRO A 86 -2.30 -4.76 -0.52
N TYR A 87 -2.78 -3.64 -1.07
CA TYR A 87 -1.95 -2.49 -1.43
C TYR A 87 -1.96 -1.43 -0.34
N VAL A 88 -0.81 -1.22 0.30
CA VAL A 88 -0.67 -0.39 1.50
C VAL A 88 0.41 0.67 1.35
N GLU A 89 0.22 1.78 2.04
CA GLU A 89 1.22 2.78 2.31
C GLU A 89 1.72 2.61 3.75
N ILE A 90 3.03 2.67 3.95
CA ILE A 90 3.69 2.59 5.27
C ILE A 90 4.48 3.87 5.48
N VAL A 91 4.17 4.60 6.54
CA VAL A 91 4.84 5.84 6.92
C VAL A 91 5.41 5.69 8.33
N GLU A 92 6.68 6.00 8.50
CA GLU A 92 7.35 6.03 9.80
C GLU A 92 6.81 7.16 10.67
N ILE A 93 6.52 6.84 11.93
CA ILE A 93 6.15 7.84 12.95
C ILE A 93 7.40 8.18 13.73
N LEU A 94 7.93 9.38 13.50
CA LEU A 94 9.11 9.88 14.21
C LEU A 94 8.73 10.22 15.67
N ASN A 95 9.49 9.70 16.63
CA ASN A 95 9.24 9.95 18.07
C ASN A 95 9.47 11.41 18.49
N ASN A 96 10.04 12.24 17.63
CA ASN A 96 10.41 13.65 17.94
C ASN A 96 9.34 14.68 17.57
N SER A 97 8.22 14.32 17.02
CA SER A 97 7.10 15.24 17.00
C SER A 97 6.46 15.24 18.39
N MET A 98 6.97 16.07 19.31
CA MET A 98 6.12 16.65 20.35
C MET A 98 5.03 17.46 19.63
N PHE A 99 4.10 16.77 19.05
CA PHE A 99 2.79 17.34 18.77
C PHE A 99 2.14 17.48 20.15
N VAL A 100 2.52 18.54 20.85
CA VAL A 100 1.68 19.09 21.89
C VAL A 100 0.43 19.53 21.11
N ALA A 101 -0.56 18.68 21.10
CA ALA A 101 -1.91 19.12 20.77
C ALA A 101 -2.20 20.22 21.79
N LYS A 102 -2.00 21.49 21.37
CA LYS A 102 -2.54 22.62 22.14
C LYS A 102 -4.01 22.31 22.22
N LYS A 103 -4.52 22.03 23.45
CA LYS A 103 -5.95 21.97 23.71
C LYS A 103 -6.55 23.14 22.96
N ALA A 104 -7.39 22.85 21.97
CA ALA A 104 -8.16 23.87 21.31
C ALA A 104 -8.88 24.64 22.44
N LYS A 105 -8.57 25.93 22.59
CA LYS A 105 -9.36 26.78 23.45
C LYS A 105 -10.72 26.88 22.76
N THR A 106 -11.67 26.15 23.29
CA THR A 106 -13.08 26.34 22.91
C THR A 106 -13.44 27.75 23.31
N PHE A 107 -13.75 28.58 22.34
CA PHE A 107 -14.24 29.93 22.59
C PHE A 107 -15.57 29.82 23.35
N ASP A 108 -15.81 30.73 24.30
CA ASP A 108 -17.02 30.71 25.14
C ASP A 108 -18.33 30.79 24.33
N GLU A 109 -18.27 31.25 23.09
CA GLU A 109 -19.36 31.25 22.13
C GLU A 109 -19.79 29.82 21.70
N GLU A 110 -18.88 28.87 21.56
CA GLU A 110 -19.21 27.48 21.23
C GLU A 110 -19.89 26.74 22.40
N LYS A 111 -19.56 27.11 23.64
CA LYS A 111 -20.24 26.58 24.84
C LYS A 111 -21.70 27.00 24.92
N ASN A 112 -22.00 28.21 24.45
CA ASN A 112 -23.35 28.73 24.48
C ASN A 112 -24.25 28.15 23.40
N VAL A 113 -23.71 27.66 22.29
CA VAL A 113 -24.43 26.95 21.24
C VAL A 113 -24.79 25.52 21.64
N ALA A 114 -23.86 24.82 22.32
CA ALA A 114 -24.10 23.44 22.78
C ALA A 114 -25.21 23.32 23.83
N ASN A 115 -25.47 24.39 24.61
CA ASN A 115 -26.50 24.40 25.66
C ASN A 115 -27.90 24.78 25.14
N LYS A 116 -28.05 25.11 23.86
CA LYS A 116 -29.33 25.52 23.26
C LYS A 116 -29.90 24.56 22.21
N ALA A 117 -29.28 23.39 22.03
CA ALA A 117 -29.83 22.38 21.14
C ALA A 117 -31.04 21.71 21.81
N PRO A 118 -32.25 21.72 21.19
CA PRO A 118 -33.39 20.96 21.73
C PRO A 118 -33.07 19.46 21.65
N ILE A 119 -33.22 18.79 22.76
CA ILE A 119 -33.17 17.33 22.82
C ILE A 119 -34.52 16.79 22.37
N ASP A 120 -34.74 16.66 21.08
CA ASP A 120 -35.85 15.88 20.58
C ASP A 120 -35.53 14.39 20.74
N SER A 121 -36.43 13.73 21.46
CA SER A 121 -36.40 12.33 21.81
C SER A 121 -36.23 11.46 20.58
N ILE A 122 -35.05 10.78 20.45
CA ILE A 122 -34.84 9.72 19.47
C ILE A 122 -35.58 8.48 19.99
N SER A 123 -36.71 8.13 19.39
CA SER A 123 -37.36 6.84 19.62
C SER A 123 -36.50 5.73 19.01
N VAL A 124 -36.02 4.84 19.88
CA VAL A 124 -35.34 3.61 19.48
C VAL A 124 -36.39 2.65 18.92
N ASN A 125 -36.51 2.59 17.61
CA ASN A 125 -37.24 1.54 16.94
C ASN A 125 -36.34 0.30 16.83
N ASP A 126 -36.73 -0.74 17.52
CA ASP A 126 -36.17 -2.09 17.51
C ASP A 126 -36.24 -2.68 16.10
N LEU A 127 -35.11 -2.76 15.40
CA LEU A 127 -34.99 -3.38 14.07
C LEU A 127 -34.54 -4.83 14.18
N ASN A 128 -35.32 -5.66 14.88
CA ASN A 128 -35.29 -7.10 14.72
C ASN A 128 -36.10 -7.47 13.47
N ALA A 129 -35.51 -7.37 12.29
CA ALA A 129 -36.05 -8.09 11.13
C ALA A 129 -35.04 -8.24 10.01
N LYS A 130 -34.86 -9.51 9.66
CA LYS A 130 -34.33 -10.04 8.41
C LYS A 130 -32.80 -10.05 8.21
N LYS A 131 -32.28 -11.26 8.47
CA LYS A 131 -31.06 -11.76 7.83
C LYS A 131 -31.12 -11.59 6.32
N ASN A 132 -30.72 -10.46 5.84
CA ASN A 132 -30.38 -10.27 4.43
C ASN A 132 -29.00 -10.91 4.23
N LYS A 133 -28.96 -12.04 3.53
CA LYS A 133 -27.78 -12.59 2.89
C LYS A 133 -27.05 -11.42 2.21
N LYS A 134 -25.96 -10.98 2.80
CA LYS A 134 -25.04 -10.04 2.13
C LYS A 134 -24.59 -10.75 0.86
N LYS A 135 -25.22 -10.41 -0.27
CA LYS A 135 -24.63 -10.59 -1.58
C LYS A 135 -23.21 -10.06 -1.46
N LYS A 136 -22.20 -10.91 -1.60
CA LYS A 136 -20.85 -10.49 -1.93
C LYS A 136 -21.01 -9.70 -3.24
N ILE A 137 -21.11 -8.40 -3.13
CA ILE A 137 -20.86 -7.51 -4.25
C ILE A 137 -19.37 -7.76 -4.52
N SER A 138 -19.11 -8.58 -5.53
CA SER A 138 -17.81 -8.62 -6.16
C SER A 138 -17.59 -7.23 -6.76
N LYS A 139 -17.10 -6.30 -5.94
CA LYS A 139 -16.41 -5.13 -6.46
C LYS A 139 -15.26 -5.75 -7.24
N THR A 140 -15.43 -5.87 -8.55
CA THR A 140 -14.29 -6.00 -9.46
C THR A 140 -13.46 -4.75 -9.20
N ALA A 141 -12.60 -4.82 -8.20
CA ALA A 141 -11.60 -3.82 -7.94
C ALA A 141 -10.89 -3.69 -9.29
N ASN A 142 -10.91 -2.48 -9.87
CA ASN A 142 -10.21 -2.20 -11.11
C ASN A 142 -8.72 -2.35 -10.84
N PHE A 143 -8.22 -3.60 -10.79
CA PHE A 143 -6.81 -3.88 -10.64
C PHE A 143 -6.11 -3.29 -11.86
N ASN A 144 -5.41 -2.21 -11.66
CA ASN A 144 -4.71 -1.51 -12.72
C ASN A 144 -3.44 -0.90 -12.14
N TYR A 145 -2.29 -1.54 -12.41
CA TYR A 145 -1.00 -1.12 -11.88
C TYR A 145 0.04 -1.00 -12.98
N ILE A 146 0.98 -0.13 -12.76
CA ILE A 146 2.18 0.04 -13.57
C ILE A 146 3.41 -0.13 -12.67
N ILE A 147 4.51 -0.57 -13.28
CA ILE A 147 5.83 -0.55 -12.66
C ILE A 147 6.57 0.65 -13.20
N LYS A 148 6.89 1.62 -12.37
CA LYS A 148 7.79 2.73 -12.67
C LYS A 148 9.22 2.22 -12.53
N ILE A 149 10.03 2.37 -13.58
CA ILE A 149 11.41 1.92 -13.58
C ILE A 149 12.33 3.08 -13.21
N ALA A 150 12.25 4.18 -13.96
CA ALA A 150 13.08 5.35 -13.72
C ALA A 150 12.52 6.60 -14.41
N ASP A 151 12.95 7.75 -13.91
CA ASP A 151 12.71 9.06 -14.51
C ASP A 151 14.00 9.60 -15.12
N PHE A 152 13.91 10.23 -16.30
CA PHE A 152 15.03 10.77 -17.04
C PHE A 152 14.75 12.21 -17.46
N TYR A 153 15.80 13.03 -17.49
CA TYR A 153 15.73 14.40 -18.03
C TYR A 153 15.90 14.42 -19.55
N PHE A 154 16.60 13.43 -20.12
CA PHE A 154 16.86 13.35 -21.55
C PHE A 154 16.10 12.17 -22.17
N ILE A 155 15.44 12.43 -23.30
CA ILE A 155 14.66 11.42 -24.01
C ILE A 155 15.54 10.26 -24.52
N ASP A 156 16.77 10.54 -24.93
CA ASP A 156 17.68 9.54 -25.48
C ASP A 156 18.18 8.58 -24.41
N SER A 157 18.39 9.06 -23.18
CA SER A 157 18.69 8.21 -22.02
C SER A 157 17.52 7.27 -21.70
N ALA A 158 16.29 7.77 -21.76
CA ALA A 158 15.10 6.96 -21.56
C ALA A 158 14.91 5.91 -22.67
N LYS A 159 15.16 6.26 -23.94
CA LYS A 159 15.14 5.32 -25.07
C LYS A 159 16.21 4.24 -24.93
N SER A 160 17.43 4.61 -24.57
CA SER A 160 18.53 3.67 -24.31
C SER A 160 18.17 2.68 -23.21
N MET A 161 17.53 3.15 -22.12
CA MET A 161 17.03 2.28 -21.05
C MET A 161 15.99 1.29 -21.58
N ILE A 162 15.04 1.75 -22.40
CA ILE A 162 14.02 0.87 -23.00
C ILE A 162 14.68 -0.20 -23.87
N GLN A 163 15.70 0.16 -24.67
CA GLN A 163 16.43 -0.80 -25.49
C GLN A 163 17.15 -1.84 -24.63
N LYS A 164 17.80 -1.41 -23.54
CA LYS A 164 18.44 -2.31 -22.58
C LYS A 164 17.43 -3.31 -22.00
N ILE A 165 16.28 -2.84 -21.53
CA ILE A 165 15.23 -3.72 -20.98
C ILE A 165 14.74 -4.71 -22.04
N LYS A 166 14.49 -4.25 -23.27
CA LYS A 166 14.05 -5.11 -24.39
C LYS A 166 15.06 -6.20 -24.76
N LYS A 167 16.35 -5.94 -24.57
CA LYS A 167 17.44 -6.84 -24.89
C LYS A 167 17.70 -7.85 -23.77
N GLU A 168 17.63 -7.40 -22.51
CA GLU A 168 18.10 -8.17 -21.36
C GLU A 168 16.96 -8.88 -20.60
N THR A 169 15.69 -8.65 -20.97
CA THR A 169 14.54 -9.30 -20.34
C THR A 169 13.62 -9.98 -21.34
N SER A 170 12.86 -10.98 -20.85
CA SER A 170 11.82 -11.66 -21.62
C SER A 170 10.46 -10.93 -21.61
N LEU A 171 10.43 -9.69 -21.14
CA LEU A 171 9.21 -8.90 -21.01
C LEU A 171 8.56 -8.61 -22.36
N ASN A 172 7.23 -8.57 -22.38
CA ASN A 172 6.48 -8.18 -23.56
C ASN A 172 6.84 -6.72 -23.94
N LYS A 173 7.48 -6.56 -25.10
CA LYS A 173 7.99 -5.28 -25.60
C LYS A 173 6.90 -4.19 -25.69
N ASN A 174 5.64 -4.58 -25.93
CA ASN A 174 4.51 -3.65 -26.03
C ASN A 174 4.07 -3.08 -24.67
N LYS A 175 4.54 -3.67 -23.57
CA LYS A 175 4.26 -3.17 -22.21
C LYS A 175 5.32 -2.21 -21.68
N ILE A 176 6.43 -2.03 -22.39
CA ILE A 176 7.49 -1.09 -22.05
C ILE A 176 7.17 0.25 -22.71
N LEU A 177 6.79 1.23 -21.91
CA LEU A 177 6.29 2.51 -22.40
C LEU A 177 7.14 3.67 -21.90
N LEU A 178 7.25 4.70 -22.76
CA LEU A 178 7.81 6.00 -22.41
C LEU A 178 6.66 6.98 -22.18
N LYS A 179 6.60 7.58 -21.00
CA LYS A 179 5.63 8.62 -20.67
C LYS A 179 6.34 9.95 -20.45
N LYS A 180 5.94 11.00 -21.18
CA LYS A 180 6.37 12.36 -20.88
C LYS A 180 5.62 12.87 -19.65
N ILE A 181 6.35 13.25 -18.59
CA ILE A 181 5.78 13.74 -17.34
C ILE A 181 5.73 15.26 -17.35
N SER A 182 6.77 15.91 -17.86
CA SER A 182 6.87 17.34 -18.03
C SER A 182 7.68 17.66 -19.30
N ASN A 183 7.95 18.95 -19.57
CA ASN A 183 8.78 19.33 -20.72
C ASN A 183 10.22 18.81 -20.63
N THR A 184 10.71 18.53 -19.43
CA THR A 184 12.08 18.11 -19.15
C THR A 184 12.16 16.75 -18.45
N GLN A 185 11.06 15.99 -18.35
CA GLN A 185 11.06 14.74 -17.60
C GLN A 185 10.32 13.62 -18.34
N TYR A 186 11.00 12.50 -18.49
CA TYR A 186 10.53 11.30 -19.18
C TYR A 186 10.56 10.11 -18.22
N ARG A 187 9.48 9.35 -18.15
CA ARG A 187 9.35 8.18 -17.29
C ARG A 187 9.27 6.92 -18.09
N VAL A 188 10.11 5.94 -17.76
CA VAL A 188 10.02 4.57 -18.28
C VAL A 188 9.15 3.75 -17.35
N ILE A 189 8.09 3.15 -17.91
CA ILE A 189 7.12 2.35 -17.19
C ILE A 189 6.87 1.02 -17.88
N LEU A 190 6.46 0.02 -17.08
CA LEU A 190 5.91 -1.25 -17.58
C LEU A 190 4.43 -1.32 -17.23
N GLY A 191 3.61 -1.76 -18.13
CA GLY A 191 2.19 -1.97 -17.91
C GLY A 191 1.29 -1.38 -19.00
N PRO A 192 -0.01 -1.24 -18.72
CA PRO A 192 -0.68 -1.60 -17.46
C PRO A 192 -0.81 -3.12 -17.22
N PHE A 193 -0.92 -3.49 -15.94
CA PHE A 193 -1.19 -4.86 -15.50
C PHE A 193 -2.56 -4.92 -14.83
N LEU A 194 -3.39 -5.86 -15.26
CA LEU A 194 -4.77 -6.01 -14.82
C LEU A 194 -4.97 -7.15 -13.81
N ASN A 195 -3.89 -7.80 -13.39
CA ASN A 195 -3.90 -8.82 -12.33
C ASN A 195 -2.54 -8.93 -11.63
N LYS A 196 -2.58 -9.36 -10.38
CA LYS A 196 -1.41 -9.49 -9.50
C LYS A 196 -0.35 -10.45 -10.04
N LYS A 197 -0.76 -11.57 -10.64
CA LYS A 197 0.18 -12.58 -11.15
C LYS A 197 1.06 -12.03 -12.28
N SER A 198 0.45 -11.34 -13.26
CA SER A 198 1.21 -10.73 -14.35
C SER A 198 2.08 -9.57 -13.90
N LEU A 199 1.62 -8.77 -12.94
CA LEU A 199 2.40 -7.71 -12.31
C LEU A 199 3.62 -8.28 -11.58
N GLN A 200 3.42 -9.31 -10.76
CA GLN A 200 4.49 -9.95 -9.99
C GLN A 200 5.54 -10.61 -10.91
N LYS A 201 5.09 -11.28 -11.97
CA LYS A 201 6.00 -11.86 -12.96
C LYS A 201 6.87 -10.77 -13.60
N ALA A 202 6.24 -9.71 -14.10
CA ALA A 202 6.97 -8.60 -14.73
C ALA A 202 7.92 -7.90 -13.75
N PHE A 203 7.53 -7.75 -12.48
CA PHE A 203 8.40 -7.21 -11.43
C PHE A 203 9.63 -8.10 -11.20
N ASN A 204 9.44 -9.41 -11.12
CA ASN A 204 10.55 -10.33 -10.93
C ASN A 204 11.49 -10.32 -12.13
N ASP A 205 10.96 -10.27 -13.37
CA ASP A 205 11.75 -10.24 -14.59
C ASP A 205 12.59 -8.95 -14.67
N ILE A 206 12.01 -7.78 -14.33
CA ILE A 206 12.75 -6.51 -14.36
C ILE A 206 13.76 -6.38 -13.21
N ASN A 207 13.47 -7.02 -12.06
CA ASN A 207 14.34 -6.96 -10.89
C ASN A 207 15.70 -7.65 -11.10
N ILE A 208 15.83 -8.52 -12.12
CA ILE A 208 17.09 -9.13 -12.53
C ILE A 208 18.11 -8.06 -12.95
N LEU A 209 17.65 -6.93 -13.48
CA LEU A 209 18.49 -5.81 -13.90
C LEU A 209 18.95 -4.91 -12.72
N ASN A 210 18.56 -5.23 -11.48
CA ASN A 210 18.96 -4.55 -10.24
C ASN A 210 18.77 -3.03 -10.27
N PHE A 211 17.65 -2.54 -10.79
CA PHE A 211 17.31 -1.12 -10.69
C PHE A 211 17.01 -0.74 -9.25
N GLU A 212 17.57 0.37 -8.76
CA GLU A 212 17.51 0.76 -7.35
C GLU A 212 16.12 1.24 -6.88
N ASN A 213 15.34 1.87 -7.78
CA ASN A 213 14.12 2.59 -7.39
C ASN A 213 12.88 2.13 -8.19
N ILE A 214 12.66 0.82 -8.28
CA ILE A 214 11.45 0.29 -8.89
C ILE A 214 10.26 0.51 -7.96
N GLU A 215 9.22 1.16 -8.47
CA GLU A 215 7.99 1.42 -7.74
C GLU A 215 6.79 0.78 -8.45
N ILE A 216 5.89 0.18 -7.67
CA ILE A 216 4.61 -0.28 -8.17
C ILE A 216 3.57 0.80 -7.86
N ILE A 217 2.94 1.35 -8.89
CA ILE A 217 2.01 2.48 -8.76
C ILE A 217 0.64 2.05 -9.27
N LYS A 218 -0.41 2.35 -8.48
CA LYS A 218 -1.79 2.18 -8.95
C LYS A 218 -2.05 3.18 -10.08
N ASN A 219 -2.41 2.67 -11.26
CA ASN A 219 -2.68 3.51 -12.40
C ASN A 219 -4.09 4.09 -12.26
N ALA A 220 -4.18 5.40 -12.03
CA ALA A 220 -5.48 6.07 -12.06
C ALA A 220 -6.04 5.96 -13.48
N LYS A 221 -7.30 5.55 -13.63
CA LYS A 221 -8.01 5.74 -14.89
C LYS A 221 -8.04 7.24 -15.14
N ASN A 222 -7.49 7.69 -16.26
CA ASN A 222 -7.80 9.02 -16.74
C ASN A 222 -9.33 9.06 -16.93
N SER A 223 -9.99 9.81 -16.06
CA SER A 223 -11.41 10.14 -16.17
C SER A 223 -11.58 11.08 -17.34
#